data_d288c677bd4bae433eba625f84307e31
#
_entry.id   d288c677bd4bae433eba625f84307e31
#
_cell.length_a   1.000
_cell.length_b   1.000
_cell.length_c   1.000
_cell.angle_alpha   90.00
_cell.angle_beta   90.00
_cell.angle_gamma   90.00
#
_symmetry.space_group_name_H-M   'P 1'
#
loop_
_entity.id
_entity.type
_entity.pdbx_description
1 polymer ?
#
loop_
_entity_poly.entity_id
_entity_poly.type
_entity_poly.pdbx_seq_one_letter_code
_entity_poly.pdbx_strand_id
1 'polypeptide(L)'
;MVEEVSTEQRILQAARKVFSRKGMAGARMQEVADEAGINKALLHYYFRSKQQLFEGVFQDSAQRQFGCVWDSLKQCDSLFPAIEAFVAAYLGRMIEDPMLPLFIANEMSRDPEGLAEFIDRGKESRARFLRMVEEAHQRGEIIDIDPRDLLVNIMALCAHPFIARPMMKHIHGISDEAFRRMILKRRKSVPEFIIRSIRA
;
A
#
# COMPACT_ATOMS: atom_id res chain seq x y z
N MET A 1 -5.78 -29.90 3.90
CA MET A 1 -7.06 -29.53 3.26
C MET A 1 -6.82 -28.25 2.48
N VAL A 2 -6.99 -28.28 1.16
CA VAL A 2 -6.92 -27.05 0.34
C VAL A 2 -8.25 -26.32 0.60
N GLU A 3 -8.20 -25.14 1.23
CA GLU A 3 -9.38 -24.28 1.34
C GLU A 3 -9.90 -23.98 -0.06
N GLU A 4 -11.13 -24.35 -0.31
CA GLU A 4 -11.81 -24.11 -1.58
C GLU A 4 -12.01 -22.61 -1.71
N VAL A 5 -11.26 -21.97 -2.62
CA VAL A 5 -11.32 -20.53 -2.88
C VAL A 5 -12.74 -20.16 -3.31
N SER A 6 -13.42 -19.34 -2.55
CA SER A 6 -14.81 -18.94 -2.83
C SER A 6 -14.94 -18.29 -4.22
N THR A 7 -16.14 -18.37 -4.82
CA THR A 7 -16.41 -17.73 -6.12
C THR A 7 -16.11 -16.22 -6.07
N GLU A 8 -16.44 -15.57 -4.98
CA GLU A 8 -16.14 -14.15 -4.78
C GLU A 8 -14.63 -13.88 -4.80
N GLN A 9 -13.83 -14.67 -4.09
CA GLN A 9 -12.37 -14.54 -4.08
C GLN A 9 -11.77 -14.79 -5.47
N ARG A 10 -12.31 -15.76 -6.24
CA ARG A 10 -11.89 -15.99 -7.63
C ARG A 10 -12.17 -14.77 -8.50
N ILE A 11 -13.33 -14.14 -8.35
CA ILE A 11 -13.71 -12.90 -9.06
C ILE A 11 -12.73 -11.76 -8.68
N LEU A 12 -12.46 -11.54 -7.40
CA LEU A 12 -11.54 -10.51 -6.93
C LEU A 12 -10.12 -10.71 -7.45
N GLN A 13 -9.62 -11.96 -7.49
CA GLN A 13 -8.30 -12.28 -8.06
C GLN A 13 -8.23 -12.00 -9.56
N ALA A 14 -9.27 -12.39 -10.32
CA ALA A 14 -9.38 -12.13 -11.75
C ALA A 14 -9.45 -10.62 -12.03
N ALA A 15 -10.28 -9.91 -11.28
CA ALA A 15 -10.44 -8.46 -11.40
C ALA A 15 -9.11 -7.73 -11.11
N ARG A 16 -8.36 -8.15 -10.08
CA ARG A 16 -7.03 -7.61 -9.78
C ARG A 16 -6.09 -7.74 -10.98
N LYS A 17 -6.03 -8.91 -11.63
CA LYS A 17 -5.18 -9.12 -12.82
C LYS A 17 -5.59 -8.21 -13.97
N VAL A 18 -6.89 -8.08 -14.25
CA VAL A 18 -7.40 -7.23 -15.33
C VAL A 18 -7.14 -5.74 -15.02
N PHE A 19 -7.44 -5.28 -13.81
CA PHE A 19 -7.19 -3.89 -13.41
C PHE A 19 -5.69 -3.54 -13.40
N SER A 20 -4.82 -4.47 -13.00
CA SER A 20 -3.36 -4.25 -13.01
C SER A 20 -2.82 -4.09 -14.43
N ARG A 21 -3.40 -4.80 -15.43
CA ARG A 21 -2.98 -4.71 -16.83
C ARG A 21 -3.53 -3.47 -17.55
N LYS A 22 -4.77 -3.10 -17.31
CA LYS A 22 -5.51 -2.10 -18.11
C LYS A 22 -5.92 -0.84 -17.35
N GLY A 23 -5.68 -0.80 -16.06
CA GLY A 23 -6.25 0.21 -15.17
C GLY A 23 -7.78 0.06 -15.02
N MET A 24 -8.38 0.80 -14.10
CA MET A 24 -9.83 0.77 -13.91
C MET A 24 -10.57 1.27 -15.15
N ALA A 25 -10.09 2.35 -15.79
CA ALA A 25 -10.78 2.93 -16.95
C ALA A 25 -10.83 1.96 -18.14
N GLY A 26 -9.71 1.29 -18.46
CA GLY A 26 -9.58 0.39 -19.60
C GLY A 26 -10.15 -1.01 -19.39
N ALA A 27 -10.44 -1.41 -18.16
CA ALA A 27 -10.98 -2.73 -17.85
C ALA A 27 -12.47 -2.83 -18.16
N ARG A 28 -12.90 -4.01 -18.67
CA ARG A 28 -14.30 -4.33 -18.94
C ARG A 28 -14.77 -5.47 -18.05
N MET A 29 -16.02 -5.42 -17.57
CA MET A 29 -16.62 -6.48 -16.75
C MET A 29 -16.60 -7.84 -17.44
N GLN A 30 -16.78 -7.88 -18.79
CA GLN A 30 -16.68 -9.14 -19.53
C GLN A 30 -15.28 -9.78 -19.41
N GLU A 31 -14.22 -9.01 -19.52
CA GLU A 31 -12.84 -9.51 -19.39
C GLU A 31 -12.55 -10.08 -17.99
N VAL A 32 -13.18 -9.50 -16.97
CA VAL A 32 -13.07 -10.04 -15.61
C VAL A 32 -13.84 -11.36 -15.49
N ALA A 33 -15.03 -11.46 -16.09
CA ALA A 33 -15.80 -12.70 -16.10
C ALA A 33 -15.04 -13.83 -16.82
N ASP A 34 -14.45 -13.52 -17.97
CA ASP A 34 -13.65 -14.45 -18.76
C ASP A 34 -12.39 -14.91 -17.98
N GLU A 35 -11.67 -13.97 -17.36
CA GLU A 35 -10.49 -14.28 -16.52
C GLU A 35 -10.86 -15.11 -15.28
N ALA A 36 -12.04 -14.91 -14.70
CA ALA A 36 -12.54 -15.67 -13.55
C ALA A 36 -13.12 -17.04 -13.93
N GLY A 37 -13.33 -17.30 -15.23
CA GLY A 37 -13.97 -18.53 -15.72
C GLY A 37 -15.45 -18.63 -15.33
N ILE A 38 -16.17 -17.50 -15.32
CA ILE A 38 -17.60 -17.40 -15.00
C ILE A 38 -18.36 -16.63 -16.08
N ASN A 39 -19.68 -16.75 -16.10
CA ASN A 39 -20.51 -15.91 -16.96
C ASN A 39 -20.72 -14.50 -16.38
N LYS A 40 -21.04 -13.55 -17.23
CA LYS A 40 -21.26 -12.14 -16.87
C LYS A 40 -22.44 -11.96 -15.88
N ALA A 41 -23.45 -12.79 -15.95
CA ALA A 41 -24.61 -12.72 -15.04
C ALA A 41 -24.20 -13.04 -13.60
N LEU A 42 -23.37 -14.07 -13.41
CA LEU A 42 -22.82 -14.43 -12.10
C LEU A 42 -21.90 -13.33 -11.57
N LEU A 43 -21.07 -12.71 -12.43
CA LEU A 43 -20.25 -11.58 -12.02
C LEU A 43 -21.14 -10.41 -11.53
N HIS A 44 -22.23 -10.08 -12.26
CA HIS A 44 -23.15 -9.02 -11.86
C HIS A 44 -23.98 -9.34 -10.61
N TYR A 45 -24.16 -10.61 -10.29
CA TYR A 45 -24.79 -11.04 -9.03
C TYR A 45 -23.91 -10.65 -7.83
N TYR A 46 -22.60 -10.89 -7.91
CA TYR A 46 -21.66 -10.52 -6.85
C TYR A 46 -21.32 -9.02 -6.83
N PHE A 47 -21.10 -8.44 -8.01
CA PHE A 47 -20.66 -7.05 -8.16
C PHE A 47 -21.47 -6.35 -9.25
N ARG A 48 -22.43 -5.55 -8.83
CA ARG A 48 -23.39 -4.88 -9.74
C ARG A 48 -22.74 -3.86 -10.68
N SER A 49 -21.55 -3.34 -10.32
CA SER A 49 -20.85 -2.35 -11.13
C SER A 49 -19.34 -2.59 -11.11
N LYS A 50 -18.66 -2.04 -12.13
CA LYS A 50 -17.19 -2.05 -12.18
C LYS A 50 -16.58 -1.31 -10.98
N GLN A 51 -17.24 -0.28 -10.49
CA GLN A 51 -16.84 0.48 -9.32
C GLN A 51 -16.89 -0.39 -8.07
N GLN A 52 -17.99 -1.07 -7.79
CA GLN A 52 -18.12 -1.98 -6.65
C GLN A 52 -17.10 -3.14 -6.71
N LEU A 53 -16.88 -3.67 -7.91
CA LEU A 53 -15.84 -4.70 -8.08
C LEU A 53 -14.44 -4.17 -7.77
N PHE A 54 -14.14 -2.95 -8.21
CA PHE A 54 -12.86 -2.31 -7.94
C PHE A 54 -12.66 -2.03 -6.45
N GLU A 55 -13.70 -1.57 -5.76
CA GLU A 55 -13.72 -1.40 -4.30
C GLU A 55 -13.50 -2.72 -3.57
N GLY A 56 -14.18 -3.79 -3.99
CA GLY A 56 -13.98 -5.13 -3.43
C GLY A 56 -12.55 -5.64 -3.61
N VAL A 57 -11.95 -5.45 -4.80
CA VAL A 57 -10.54 -5.79 -5.05
C VAL A 57 -9.62 -5.00 -4.14
N PHE A 58 -9.94 -3.74 -3.91
CA PHE A 58 -9.16 -2.90 -3.01
C PHE A 58 -9.26 -3.37 -1.56
N GLN A 59 -10.47 -3.54 -1.05
CA GLN A 59 -10.67 -3.99 0.34
C GLN A 59 -9.95 -5.30 0.61
N ASP A 60 -10.04 -6.26 -0.31
CA ASP A 60 -9.32 -7.54 -0.22
C ASP A 60 -7.79 -7.34 -0.23
N SER A 61 -7.27 -6.51 -1.14
CA SER A 61 -5.83 -6.21 -1.23
C SER A 61 -5.33 -5.48 0.00
N ALA A 62 -6.06 -4.46 0.40
CA ALA A 62 -5.71 -3.61 1.50
C ALA A 62 -5.75 -4.36 2.84
N GLN A 63 -6.74 -5.21 3.07
CA GLN A 63 -6.83 -6.06 4.27
C GLN A 63 -5.60 -6.96 4.44
N ARG A 64 -5.12 -7.55 3.34
CA ARG A 64 -3.96 -8.44 3.37
C ARG A 64 -2.64 -7.69 3.54
N GLN A 65 -2.54 -6.48 3.03
CA GLN A 65 -1.25 -5.79 2.91
C GLN A 65 -0.96 -4.81 4.04
N PHE A 66 -1.95 -4.04 4.48
CA PHE A 66 -1.71 -3.06 5.56
C PHE A 66 -1.46 -3.70 6.92
N GLY A 67 -2.11 -4.82 7.22
CA GLY A 67 -1.84 -5.57 8.45
C GLY A 67 -0.34 -5.91 8.57
N CYS A 68 0.25 -6.47 7.52
CA CYS A 68 1.67 -6.87 7.51
C CYS A 68 2.63 -5.69 7.67
N VAL A 69 2.29 -4.50 7.12
CA VAL A 69 3.15 -3.31 7.26
C VAL A 69 3.19 -2.85 8.71
N TRP A 70 2.03 -2.75 9.37
CA TRP A 70 1.97 -2.38 10.77
C TRP A 70 2.51 -3.49 11.70
N ASP A 71 2.33 -4.76 11.32
CA ASP A 71 2.86 -5.89 12.07
C ASP A 71 4.39 -5.92 12.08
N SER A 72 5.05 -5.36 11.05
CA SER A 72 6.51 -5.25 11.02
C SER A 72 7.08 -4.43 12.19
N LEU A 73 6.28 -3.55 12.78
CA LEU A 73 6.68 -2.74 13.93
C LEU A 73 6.62 -3.50 15.26
N LYS A 74 5.86 -4.61 15.33
CA LYS A 74 5.65 -5.35 16.59
C LYS A 74 6.93 -5.95 17.16
N GLN A 75 7.89 -6.26 16.29
CA GLN A 75 9.15 -6.89 16.67
C GLN A 75 10.31 -5.89 16.87
N CYS A 76 10.02 -4.58 16.77
CA CYS A 76 11.04 -3.55 16.90
C CYS A 76 10.97 -2.91 18.29
N ASP A 77 12.11 -2.81 18.96
CA ASP A 77 12.21 -2.23 20.31
C ASP A 77 12.73 -0.79 20.31
N SER A 78 13.12 -0.25 19.14
CA SER A 78 13.63 1.11 19.01
C SER A 78 13.27 1.72 17.66
N LEU A 79 13.36 3.07 17.57
CA LEU A 79 12.87 3.86 16.44
C LEU A 79 13.56 3.51 15.11
N PHE A 80 14.90 3.45 15.07
CA PHE A 80 15.61 3.28 13.80
C PHE A 80 15.32 1.93 13.13
N PRO A 81 15.41 0.79 13.82
CA PRO A 81 14.93 -0.49 13.30
C PRO A 81 13.46 -0.49 12.88
N ALA A 82 12.59 0.25 13.60
CA ALA A 82 11.19 0.36 13.26
C ALA A 82 10.99 1.09 11.91
N ILE A 83 11.73 2.18 11.67
CA ILE A 83 11.73 2.89 10.37
C ILE A 83 12.18 1.95 9.25
N GLU A 84 13.27 1.23 9.44
CA GLU A 84 13.81 0.28 8.44
C GLU A 84 12.81 -0.83 8.13
N ALA A 85 12.24 -1.46 9.14
CA ALA A 85 11.26 -2.53 9.00
C ALA A 85 9.99 -2.05 8.29
N PHE A 86 9.47 -0.89 8.69
CA PHE A 86 8.27 -0.30 8.09
C PHE A 86 8.47 0.01 6.60
N VAL A 87 9.56 0.71 6.26
CA VAL A 87 9.86 1.06 4.85
C VAL A 87 10.08 -0.19 4.01
N ALA A 88 10.81 -1.18 4.52
CA ALA A 88 11.05 -2.43 3.81
C ALA A 88 9.75 -3.21 3.56
N ALA A 89 8.87 -3.31 4.56
CA ALA A 89 7.57 -3.96 4.45
C ALA A 89 6.65 -3.20 3.48
N TYR A 90 6.54 -1.87 3.63
CA TYR A 90 5.71 -1.03 2.77
C TYR A 90 6.12 -1.14 1.30
N LEU A 91 7.39 -0.87 0.98
CA LEU A 91 7.87 -0.91 -0.41
C LEU A 91 7.82 -2.33 -0.99
N GLY A 92 8.07 -3.37 -0.17
CA GLY A 92 7.92 -4.76 -0.59
C GLY A 92 6.50 -5.07 -1.06
N ARG A 93 5.50 -4.66 -0.28
CA ARG A 93 4.09 -4.86 -0.63
C ARG A 93 3.64 -4.06 -1.85
N MET A 94 4.07 -2.81 -1.94
CA MET A 94 3.71 -1.95 -3.08
C MET A 94 4.34 -2.43 -4.41
N ILE A 95 5.46 -3.16 -4.37
CA ILE A 95 6.01 -3.82 -5.57
C ILE A 95 5.10 -4.96 -6.04
N GLU A 96 4.48 -5.69 -5.11
CA GLU A 96 3.55 -6.79 -5.42
C GLU A 96 2.22 -6.28 -5.99
N ASP A 97 1.74 -5.12 -5.50
CA ASP A 97 0.53 -4.46 -5.99
C ASP A 97 0.77 -2.96 -6.24
N PRO A 98 1.37 -2.60 -7.40
CA PRO A 98 1.72 -1.20 -7.71
C PRO A 98 0.53 -0.26 -7.91
N MET A 99 -0.69 -0.80 -8.04
CA MET A 99 -1.92 0.00 -8.17
C MET A 99 -2.50 0.43 -6.82
N LEU A 100 -2.14 -0.27 -5.76
CA LEU A 100 -2.68 0.00 -4.42
C LEU A 100 -2.42 1.44 -3.92
N PRO A 101 -1.21 2.02 -4.06
CA PRO A 101 -0.98 3.41 -3.62
C PRO A 101 -1.83 4.44 -4.37
N LEU A 102 -2.03 4.25 -5.67
CA LEU A 102 -2.87 5.14 -6.47
C LEU A 102 -4.34 5.02 -6.05
N PHE A 103 -4.80 3.80 -5.78
CA PHE A 103 -6.14 3.58 -5.27
C PHE A 103 -6.35 4.26 -3.91
N ILE A 104 -5.42 4.07 -2.97
CA ILE A 104 -5.49 4.73 -1.65
C ILE A 104 -5.58 6.25 -1.81
N ALA A 105 -4.75 6.83 -2.68
CA ALA A 105 -4.78 8.26 -2.94
C ALA A 105 -6.15 8.74 -3.47
N ASN A 106 -6.81 7.94 -4.31
CA ASN A 106 -8.15 8.23 -4.79
C ASN A 106 -9.21 8.10 -3.68
N GLU A 107 -9.13 7.04 -2.87
CA GLU A 107 -10.08 6.82 -1.76
C GLU A 107 -9.91 7.85 -0.64
N MET A 108 -8.70 8.35 -0.38
CA MET A 108 -8.48 9.46 0.55
C MET A 108 -9.30 10.71 0.20
N SER A 109 -9.57 10.93 -1.07
CA SER A 109 -10.37 12.08 -1.54
C SER A 109 -11.87 11.77 -1.64
N ARG A 110 -12.23 10.50 -1.86
CA ARG A 110 -13.61 10.07 -2.13
C ARG A 110 -14.37 9.68 -0.87
N ASP A 111 -13.73 8.88 -0.02
CA ASP A 111 -14.30 8.34 1.23
C ASP A 111 -13.22 8.28 2.32
N PRO A 112 -12.85 9.45 2.88
CA PRO A 112 -11.81 9.52 3.91
C PRO A 112 -12.20 8.79 5.19
N GLU A 113 -13.49 8.71 5.54
CA GLU A 113 -13.98 8.04 6.75
C GLU A 113 -13.86 6.53 6.62
N GLY A 114 -14.34 5.93 5.53
CA GLY A 114 -14.21 4.49 5.30
C GLY A 114 -12.75 4.05 5.17
N LEU A 115 -11.90 4.89 4.57
CA LEU A 115 -10.47 4.63 4.53
C LEU A 115 -9.83 4.73 5.93
N ALA A 116 -10.26 5.68 6.76
CA ALA A 116 -9.76 5.84 8.13
C ALA A 116 -10.10 4.62 9.00
N GLU A 117 -11.32 4.12 8.95
CA GLU A 117 -11.74 2.88 9.64
C GLU A 117 -10.86 1.69 9.22
N PHE A 118 -10.55 1.62 7.95
CA PHE A 118 -9.68 0.59 7.40
C PHE A 118 -8.23 0.70 7.94
N ILE A 119 -7.66 1.92 7.95
CA ILE A 119 -6.32 2.20 8.47
C ILE A 119 -6.26 2.02 9.98
N ASP A 120 -7.37 2.17 10.69
CA ASP A 120 -7.44 2.09 12.16
C ASP A 120 -7.19 0.68 12.72
N ARG A 121 -7.22 -0.34 11.85
CA ARG A 121 -6.72 -1.69 12.21
C ARG A 121 -5.25 -1.71 12.64
N GLY A 122 -4.46 -0.72 12.20
CA GLY A 122 -3.07 -0.51 12.62
C GLY A 122 -2.90 0.45 13.80
N LYS A 123 -3.98 0.85 14.48
CA LYS A 123 -3.98 1.89 15.53
C LYS A 123 -2.96 1.65 16.63
N GLU A 124 -2.87 0.43 17.15
CA GLU A 124 -1.93 0.08 18.21
C GLU A 124 -0.47 0.19 17.75
N SER A 125 -0.16 -0.37 16.57
CA SER A 125 1.19 -0.30 16.01
C SER A 125 1.58 1.13 15.65
N ARG A 126 0.64 1.92 15.13
CA ARG A 126 0.83 3.36 14.89
C ARG A 126 1.09 4.11 16.18
N ALA A 127 0.30 3.89 17.23
CA ALA A 127 0.51 4.51 18.52
C ALA A 127 1.86 4.12 19.15
N ARG A 128 2.27 2.86 18.97
CA ARG A 128 3.60 2.39 19.39
C ARG A 128 4.71 3.15 18.65
N PHE A 129 4.60 3.28 17.33
CA PHE A 129 5.58 4.03 16.55
C PHE A 129 5.71 5.49 17.02
N LEU A 130 4.59 6.18 17.24
CA LEU A 130 4.58 7.56 17.74
C LEU A 130 5.30 7.66 19.09
N ARG A 131 5.03 6.73 20.02
CA ARG A 131 5.75 6.67 21.31
C ARG A 131 7.25 6.43 21.14
N MET A 132 7.68 5.55 20.22
CA MET A 132 9.10 5.34 19.94
C MET A 132 9.82 6.62 19.49
N VAL A 133 9.13 7.50 18.73
CA VAL A 133 9.67 8.81 18.32
C VAL A 133 9.84 9.71 19.55
N GLU A 134 8.82 9.83 20.39
CA GLU A 134 8.86 10.62 21.63
C GLU A 134 9.98 10.15 22.56
N GLU A 135 10.10 8.84 22.77
CA GLU A 135 11.15 8.24 23.61
C GLU A 135 12.55 8.45 23.04
N ALA A 136 12.74 8.36 21.72
CA ALA A 136 14.02 8.61 21.08
C ALA A 136 14.44 10.08 21.22
N HIS A 137 13.48 11.02 21.11
CA HIS A 137 13.74 12.44 21.39
C HIS A 137 14.14 12.65 22.86
N GLN A 138 13.40 12.09 23.80
CA GLN A 138 13.71 12.21 25.25
C GLN A 138 15.11 11.66 25.60
N ARG A 139 15.60 10.62 24.87
CA ARG A 139 16.94 10.10 25.03
C ARG A 139 18.03 10.91 24.29
N GLY A 140 17.65 11.97 23.56
CA GLY A 140 18.58 12.78 22.76
C GLY A 140 19.13 12.04 21.53
N GLU A 141 18.48 10.99 21.05
CA GLU A 141 18.89 10.24 19.87
C GLU A 141 18.48 10.94 18.56
N ILE A 142 17.41 11.76 18.62
CA ILE A 142 16.88 12.49 17.49
C ILE A 142 16.58 13.94 17.84
N ILE A 143 16.53 14.80 16.82
CA ILE A 143 16.10 16.18 16.93
C ILE A 143 14.62 16.26 17.36
N ASP A 144 14.17 17.43 17.79
CA ASP A 144 12.76 17.70 18.05
C ASP A 144 11.96 17.66 16.74
N ILE A 145 11.05 16.69 16.62
CA ILE A 145 10.17 16.51 15.46
C ILE A 145 8.82 15.97 15.94
N ASP A 146 7.73 16.53 15.40
CA ASP A 146 6.40 15.94 15.66
C ASP A 146 6.35 14.49 15.16
N PRO A 147 6.00 13.50 15.99
CA PRO A 147 5.92 12.10 15.60
C PRO A 147 4.99 11.84 14.40
N ARG A 148 3.92 12.64 14.26
CA ARG A 148 2.97 12.55 13.15
C ARG A 148 3.59 13.05 11.85
N ASP A 149 4.34 14.15 11.90
CA ASP A 149 5.06 14.71 10.74
C ASP A 149 6.12 13.71 10.24
N LEU A 150 6.86 13.08 11.17
CA LEU A 150 7.80 12.03 10.78
C LEU A 150 7.09 10.88 10.06
N LEU A 151 5.96 10.42 10.57
CA LEU A 151 5.17 9.36 9.92
C LEU A 151 4.68 9.79 8.54
N VAL A 152 4.18 11.02 8.39
CA VAL A 152 3.75 11.59 7.09
C VAL A 152 4.93 11.63 6.12
N ASN A 153 6.11 12.08 6.54
CA ASN A 153 7.31 12.12 5.72
C ASN A 153 7.74 10.72 5.24
N ILE A 154 7.72 9.72 6.13
CA ILE A 154 7.99 8.31 5.77
C ILE A 154 6.99 7.82 4.70
N MET A 155 5.69 8.04 4.93
CA MET A 155 4.63 7.64 4.01
C MET A 155 4.76 8.33 2.66
N ALA A 156 5.03 9.64 2.63
CA ALA A 156 5.21 10.40 1.40
C ALA A 156 6.39 9.87 0.58
N LEU A 157 7.53 9.62 1.20
CA LEU A 157 8.70 9.07 0.53
C LEU A 157 8.45 7.65 -0.01
N CYS A 158 7.63 6.85 0.64
CA CYS A 158 7.31 5.50 0.21
C CYS A 158 6.23 5.48 -0.88
N ALA A 159 5.14 6.24 -0.73
CA ALA A 159 3.96 6.17 -1.60
C ALA A 159 4.14 6.97 -2.90
N HIS A 160 4.76 8.15 -2.84
CA HIS A 160 4.85 9.07 -3.98
C HIS A 160 5.40 8.45 -5.26
N PRO A 161 6.48 7.63 -5.26
CA PRO A 161 6.99 7.03 -6.49
C PRO A 161 5.95 6.17 -7.24
N PHE A 162 5.06 5.49 -6.52
CA PHE A 162 4.01 4.67 -7.14
C PHE A 162 2.89 5.54 -7.70
N ILE A 163 2.49 6.59 -6.98
CA ILE A 163 1.48 7.56 -7.43
C ILE A 163 2.00 8.29 -8.68
N ALA A 164 3.25 8.73 -8.66
CA ALA A 164 3.90 9.44 -9.76
C ALA A 164 4.38 8.53 -10.91
N ARG A 165 4.28 7.19 -10.78
CA ARG A 165 4.78 6.23 -11.76
C ARG A 165 4.35 6.52 -13.21
N PRO A 166 3.06 6.83 -13.52
CA PRO A 166 2.65 7.13 -14.88
C PRO A 166 3.40 8.35 -15.45
N MET A 167 3.54 9.41 -14.66
CA MET A 167 4.26 10.62 -15.02
C MET A 167 5.77 10.34 -15.21
N MET A 168 6.38 9.59 -14.29
CA MET A 168 7.80 9.22 -14.39
C MET A 168 8.09 8.39 -15.64
N LYS A 169 7.20 7.48 -16.02
CA LYS A 169 7.30 6.71 -17.26
C LYS A 169 7.24 7.63 -18.49
N HIS A 170 6.35 8.60 -18.48
CA HIS A 170 6.15 9.51 -19.62
C HIS A 170 7.28 10.54 -19.75
N ILE A 171 7.67 11.19 -18.66
CA ILE A 171 8.66 12.28 -18.67
C ILE A 171 10.10 11.74 -18.76
N HIS A 172 10.40 10.68 -18.01
CA HIS A 172 11.77 10.18 -17.88
C HIS A 172 12.02 8.86 -18.64
N GLY A 173 11.02 8.35 -19.36
CA GLY A 173 11.16 7.09 -20.12
C GLY A 173 11.48 5.86 -19.26
N ILE A 174 11.12 5.86 -17.96
CA ILE A 174 11.46 4.79 -17.02
C ILE A 174 10.66 3.54 -17.36
N SER A 175 11.36 2.44 -17.72
CA SER A 175 10.72 1.14 -17.92
C SER A 175 10.21 0.54 -16.61
N ASP A 176 9.28 -0.42 -16.69
CA ASP A 176 8.75 -1.10 -15.50
C ASP A 176 9.84 -1.83 -14.69
N GLU A 177 10.82 -2.38 -15.38
CA GLU A 177 11.98 -3.01 -14.76
C GLU A 177 12.90 -2.00 -14.08
N ALA A 178 13.16 -0.86 -14.70
CA ALA A 178 13.94 0.23 -14.09
C ALA A 178 13.22 0.82 -12.87
N PHE A 179 11.91 0.98 -12.96
CA PHE A 179 11.08 1.39 -11.81
C PHE A 179 11.20 0.39 -10.66
N ARG A 180 11.03 -0.91 -10.94
CA ARG A 180 11.17 -1.97 -9.92
C ARG A 180 12.55 -1.94 -9.26
N ARG A 181 13.63 -1.82 -10.04
CA ARG A 181 15.00 -1.70 -9.51
C ARG A 181 15.16 -0.46 -8.62
N MET A 182 14.59 0.67 -9.03
CA MET A 182 14.58 1.90 -8.23
C MET A 182 13.89 1.67 -6.87
N ILE A 183 12.70 1.07 -6.85
CA ILE A 183 11.98 0.80 -5.60
C ILE A 183 12.76 -0.17 -4.70
N LEU A 184 13.38 -1.19 -5.26
CA LEU A 184 14.21 -2.12 -4.47
C LEU A 184 15.40 -1.40 -3.79
N LYS A 185 16.05 -0.45 -4.47
CA LYS A 185 17.11 0.39 -3.89
C LYS A 185 16.56 1.28 -2.77
N ARG A 186 15.33 1.79 -2.94
CA ARG A 186 14.69 2.68 -1.96
C ARG A 186 14.39 1.99 -0.62
N ARG A 187 14.28 0.65 -0.59
CA ARG A 187 14.12 -0.10 0.67
C ARG A 187 15.27 0.16 1.66
N LYS A 188 16.46 0.54 1.14
CA LYS A 188 17.63 0.89 1.95
C LYS A 188 17.83 2.41 2.02
N SER A 189 17.79 3.09 0.88
CA SER A 189 18.13 4.52 0.82
C SER A 189 17.09 5.42 1.49
N VAL A 190 15.82 5.05 1.56
CA VAL A 190 14.78 5.85 2.23
C VAL A 190 14.98 5.84 3.76
N PRO A 191 15.11 4.66 4.43
CA PRO A 191 15.42 4.66 5.87
C PRO A 191 16.71 5.41 6.19
N GLU A 192 17.79 5.20 5.41
CA GLU A 192 19.06 5.90 5.61
C GLU A 192 18.89 7.41 5.52
N PHE A 193 18.14 7.90 4.52
CA PHE A 193 17.85 9.33 4.35
C PHE A 193 17.07 9.89 5.55
N ILE A 194 16.01 9.21 5.97
CA ILE A 194 15.17 9.63 7.10
C ILE A 194 15.98 9.65 8.39
N ILE A 195 16.67 8.55 8.69
CA ILE A 195 17.46 8.42 9.93
C ILE A 195 18.54 9.51 10.00
N ARG A 196 19.22 9.79 8.90
CA ARG A 196 20.21 10.87 8.84
C ARG A 196 19.59 12.26 9.07
N SER A 197 18.38 12.50 8.59
CA SER A 197 17.72 13.80 8.73
C SER A 197 17.19 14.08 10.14
N ILE A 198 16.95 13.04 10.95
CA ILE A 198 16.40 13.21 12.30
C ILE A 198 17.40 12.93 13.42
N ARG A 199 18.56 12.34 13.11
CA ARG A 199 19.58 12.02 14.14
C ARG A 199 20.14 13.30 14.71
N ALA A 200 20.24 13.36 16.07
CA ALA A 200 20.83 14.47 16.81
C ALA A 200 22.37 14.50 16.70
#